data_d7a0289db08a2cdcba78fb1c50a2a162
#
_entry.id   d7a0289db08a2cdcba78fb1c50a2a162
#
_cell.length_a   1.000
_cell.length_b   1.000
_cell.length_c   1.000
_cell.angle_alpha   90.00
_cell.angle_beta   90.00
_cell.angle_gamma   90.00
#
_symmetry.space_group_name_H-M   'P 1'
#
loop_
_entity.id
_entity.type
_entity.pdbx_description
1 polymer ?
#
loop_
_entity_poly.entity_id
_entity_poly.type
_entity_poly.pdbx_seq_one_letter_code
_entity_poly.pdbx_strand_id
1 'polypeptide(L)'
;KMAHSAEATAQKGRASPTDTATSALGGCVVVSGEHVKGTRHVFDTSLETPEGSRNWAINVVDLPEDIGDAWLVLGYSGTGSPTGRMVAKVANLISEFPQRMHEMEAIANITRAGLTALSAGNLEGLGMAMDACHESLRKLEVSTKKLDRMVSAARPHSLGAKLTGAGGGGRMVALTQDPARVSEAIEITGGRPLQTKLGSKGVIIL
;
A
#
# COMPACT_ATOMS: atom_id res chain seq x y z
N LYS A 1 -14.92 -4.62 12.30
CA LYS A 1 -16.11 -4.64 11.41
C LYS A 1 -16.87 -3.32 11.48
N MET A 2 -17.30 -2.83 12.66
CA MET A 2 -18.05 -1.56 12.80
C MET A 2 -17.34 -0.36 12.17
N ALA A 3 -16.04 -0.18 12.41
CA ALA A 3 -15.27 0.93 11.81
C ALA A 3 -15.30 0.88 10.26
N HIS A 4 -15.14 -0.31 9.66
CA HIS A 4 -15.25 -0.48 8.22
C HIS A 4 -16.66 -0.12 7.69
N SER A 5 -17.72 -0.56 8.40
CA SER A 5 -19.09 -0.20 8.02
C SER A 5 -19.34 1.29 8.09
N ALA A 6 -18.81 1.98 9.11
CA ALA A 6 -18.92 3.43 9.24
C ALA A 6 -18.18 4.16 8.11
N GLU A 7 -16.96 3.74 7.79
CA GLU A 7 -16.19 4.27 6.67
C GLU A 7 -16.91 4.04 5.32
N ALA A 8 -17.44 2.83 5.12
CA ALA A 8 -18.19 2.49 3.91
C ALA A 8 -19.43 3.37 3.75
N THR A 9 -20.14 3.67 4.83
CA THR A 9 -21.28 4.59 4.80
C THR A 9 -20.86 5.98 4.30
N ALA A 10 -19.75 6.52 4.83
CA ALA A 10 -19.22 7.81 4.39
C ALA A 10 -18.74 7.80 2.93
N GLN A 11 -18.26 6.66 2.43
CA GLN A 11 -17.76 6.48 1.07
C GLN A 11 -18.80 5.87 0.10
N LYS A 12 -20.09 5.91 0.44
CA LYS A 12 -21.19 5.40 -0.40
C LYS A 12 -21.02 3.93 -0.80
N GLY A 13 -20.59 3.09 0.14
CA GLY A 13 -20.37 1.66 -0.05
C GLY A 13 -19.06 1.28 -0.75
N ARG A 14 -18.13 2.21 -0.99
CA ARG A 14 -16.88 1.98 -1.75
C ARG A 14 -15.63 2.03 -0.88
N ALA A 15 -15.68 1.47 0.32
CA ALA A 15 -14.52 1.35 1.20
C ALA A 15 -13.97 -0.08 1.24
N SER A 16 -12.65 -0.21 1.14
CA SER A 16 -11.91 -1.43 1.47
C SER A 16 -11.67 -1.47 2.99
N PRO A 17 -11.66 -2.63 3.65
CA PRO A 17 -11.35 -2.71 5.08
C PRO A 17 -9.87 -2.49 5.42
N THR A 18 -9.02 -2.14 4.46
CA THR A 18 -7.55 -2.08 4.63
C THR A 18 -7.14 -1.13 5.75
N ASP A 19 -7.59 0.12 5.70
CA ASP A 19 -7.17 1.15 6.65
C ASP A 19 -7.69 0.84 8.06
N THR A 20 -8.96 0.45 8.18
CA THR A 20 -9.58 0.10 9.46
C THR A 20 -9.02 -1.19 10.07
N ALA A 21 -8.71 -2.20 9.24
CA ALA A 21 -8.10 -3.43 9.71
C ALA A 21 -6.67 -3.21 10.19
N THR A 22 -5.87 -2.46 9.42
CA THR A 22 -4.48 -2.15 9.78
C THR A 22 -4.41 -1.29 11.05
N SER A 23 -5.26 -0.29 11.17
CA SER A 23 -5.33 0.54 12.39
C SER A 23 -5.72 -0.25 13.63
N ALA A 24 -6.63 -1.22 13.49
CA ALA A 24 -7.09 -2.04 14.61
C ALA A 24 -6.07 -3.11 15.02
N LEU A 25 -5.49 -3.82 14.04
CA LEU A 25 -4.62 -4.97 14.30
C LEU A 25 -3.15 -4.57 14.48
N GLY A 26 -2.71 -3.50 13.81
CA GLY A 26 -1.29 -3.15 13.72
C GLY A 26 -0.49 -4.15 12.89
N GLY A 27 0.83 -4.06 12.96
CA GLY A 27 1.71 -4.96 12.26
C GLY A 27 1.62 -4.85 10.74
N CYS A 28 1.64 -5.97 10.06
CA CYS A 28 1.48 -6.05 8.61
C CYS A 28 0.19 -6.83 8.28
N VAL A 29 -0.78 -6.14 7.70
CA VAL A 29 -2.11 -6.70 7.38
C VAL A 29 -2.24 -6.88 5.87
N VAL A 30 -2.73 -8.05 5.46
CA VAL A 30 -3.09 -8.36 4.07
C VAL A 30 -4.60 -8.49 3.97
N VAL A 31 -5.18 -7.67 3.11
CA VAL A 31 -6.61 -7.70 2.76
C VAL A 31 -6.74 -8.24 1.35
N SER A 32 -7.44 -9.34 1.19
CA SER A 32 -7.56 -10.07 -0.08
C SER A 32 -8.97 -10.63 -0.26
N GLY A 33 -9.31 -11.10 -1.45
CA GLY A 33 -10.59 -11.80 -1.71
C GLY A 33 -10.60 -13.24 -1.16
N GLU A 34 -9.45 -13.77 -0.79
CA GLU A 34 -9.26 -15.15 -0.31
C GLU A 34 -8.12 -15.21 0.71
N HIS A 35 -7.97 -16.36 1.39
CA HIS A 35 -6.84 -16.58 2.30
C HIS A 35 -5.53 -16.61 1.53
N VAL A 36 -4.53 -15.89 2.04
CA VAL A 36 -3.20 -15.81 1.43
C VAL A 36 -2.25 -16.79 2.10
N LYS A 37 -1.65 -17.68 1.33
CA LYS A 37 -0.67 -18.66 1.83
C LYS A 37 0.50 -17.93 2.50
N GLY A 38 0.92 -18.42 3.66
CA GLY A 38 2.02 -17.84 4.44
C GLY A 38 1.60 -16.67 5.34
N THR A 39 0.29 -16.42 5.48
CA THR A 39 -0.26 -15.46 6.42
C THR A 39 -1.17 -16.15 7.43
N ARG A 40 -1.38 -15.51 8.58
CA ARG A 40 -2.33 -15.97 9.60
C ARG A 40 -3.68 -15.28 9.37
N HIS A 41 -4.71 -16.10 9.07
CA HIS A 41 -6.07 -15.60 8.92
C HIS A 41 -6.62 -15.09 10.26
N VAL A 42 -7.30 -13.94 10.25
CA VAL A 42 -7.91 -13.34 11.45
C VAL A 42 -9.44 -13.40 11.39
N PHE A 43 -10.04 -12.87 10.32
CA PHE A 43 -11.49 -12.96 10.09
C PHE A 43 -11.86 -12.58 8.66
N ASP A 44 -13.06 -12.97 8.25
CA ASP A 44 -13.68 -12.50 7.01
C ASP A 44 -14.65 -11.34 7.28
N THR A 45 -14.78 -10.45 6.32
CA THR A 45 -15.77 -9.36 6.34
C THR A 45 -16.37 -9.19 4.96
N SER A 46 -17.61 -8.75 4.92
CA SER A 46 -18.34 -8.47 3.68
C SER A 46 -18.99 -7.10 3.73
N LEU A 47 -19.26 -6.55 2.57
CA LEU A 47 -19.98 -5.30 2.40
C LEU A 47 -20.84 -5.38 1.15
N GLU A 48 -22.11 -4.99 1.27
CA GLU A 48 -22.95 -4.73 0.13
C GLU A 48 -22.58 -3.39 -0.48
N THR A 49 -22.21 -3.41 -1.75
CA THR A 49 -21.83 -2.24 -2.54
C THR A 49 -22.82 -2.01 -3.66
N PRO A 50 -22.86 -0.82 -4.27
CA PRO A 50 -23.71 -0.59 -5.45
C PRO A 50 -23.43 -1.56 -6.61
N GLU A 51 -22.21 -2.13 -6.66
CA GLU A 51 -21.75 -3.07 -7.68
C GLU A 51 -21.93 -4.55 -7.27
N GLY A 52 -22.55 -4.83 -6.10
CA GLY A 52 -22.78 -6.17 -5.56
C GLY A 52 -22.03 -6.43 -4.26
N SER A 53 -22.20 -7.63 -3.69
CA SER A 53 -21.54 -8.04 -2.47
C SER A 53 -20.04 -8.24 -2.70
N ARG A 54 -19.21 -7.70 -1.82
CA ARG A 54 -17.76 -7.91 -1.78
C ARG A 54 -17.34 -8.56 -0.49
N ASN A 55 -16.49 -9.56 -0.60
CA ASN A 55 -15.94 -10.29 0.53
C ASN A 55 -14.43 -10.07 0.62
N TRP A 56 -13.92 -10.00 1.84
CA TRP A 56 -12.49 -9.90 2.12
C TRP A 56 -12.09 -10.82 3.24
N ALA A 57 -10.96 -11.47 3.06
CA ALA A 57 -10.21 -12.14 4.10
C ALA A 57 -9.17 -11.18 4.68
N ILE A 58 -9.18 -11.01 6.00
CA ILE A 58 -8.20 -10.21 6.73
C ILE A 58 -7.16 -11.15 7.30
N ASN A 59 -5.93 -10.96 6.87
CA ASN A 59 -4.81 -11.80 7.25
C ASN A 59 -3.70 -10.93 7.84
N VAL A 60 -2.86 -11.51 8.69
CA VAL A 60 -1.68 -10.86 9.30
C VAL A 60 -0.44 -11.62 8.88
N VAL A 61 0.61 -10.89 8.53
CA VAL A 61 1.94 -11.43 8.32
C VAL A 61 2.65 -11.43 9.67
N ASP A 62 3.07 -12.60 10.14
CA ASP A 62 3.90 -12.71 11.31
C ASP A 62 5.33 -12.31 10.91
N LEU A 63 5.75 -11.14 11.41
CA LEU A 63 7.06 -10.60 11.10
C LEU A 63 8.14 -11.31 11.92
N PRO A 64 9.32 -11.59 11.35
CA PRO A 64 10.47 -12.08 12.13
C PRO A 64 10.82 -11.12 13.27
N GLU A 65 11.20 -11.66 14.43
CA GLU A 65 11.59 -10.86 15.61
C GLU A 65 12.79 -9.96 15.32
N ASP A 66 13.66 -10.38 14.44
CA ASP A 66 14.90 -9.72 14.03
C ASP A 66 14.77 -8.97 12.69
N ILE A 67 13.55 -8.54 12.31
CA ILE A 67 13.33 -7.79 11.05
C ILE A 67 14.18 -6.51 10.95
N GLY A 68 14.93 -6.24 12.02
CA GLY A 68 15.90 -5.18 12.09
C GLY A 68 15.29 -3.80 12.32
N ASP A 69 16.10 -2.78 12.07
CA ASP A 69 15.68 -1.38 12.23
C ASP A 69 15.02 -0.86 10.95
N ALA A 70 13.93 -1.53 10.55
CA ALA A 70 13.18 -1.19 9.35
C ALA A 70 12.18 -0.06 9.61
N TRP A 71 12.27 0.98 8.80
CA TRP A 71 11.42 2.15 8.85
C TRP A 71 10.62 2.30 7.56
N LEU A 72 9.43 2.83 7.70
CA LEU A 72 8.63 3.35 6.59
C LEU A 72 8.61 4.86 6.67
N VAL A 73 9.01 5.52 5.59
CA VAL A 73 8.89 6.97 5.45
C VAL A 73 7.82 7.26 4.41
N LEU A 74 6.72 7.85 4.87
CA LEU A 74 5.64 8.28 3.98
C LEU A 74 5.94 9.73 3.55
N GLY A 75 5.84 10.01 2.25
CA GLY A 75 5.96 11.36 1.71
C GLY A 75 4.62 11.86 1.17
N TYR A 76 4.07 12.93 1.74
CA TYR A 76 2.83 13.54 1.25
C TYR A 76 3.13 14.59 0.18
N SER A 77 2.47 14.47 -0.98
CA SER A 77 2.70 15.34 -2.13
C SER A 77 2.00 16.71 -2.06
N GLY A 78 1.15 16.94 -1.05
CA GLY A 78 0.35 18.15 -0.91
C GLY A 78 -0.96 18.16 -1.71
N THR A 79 -1.18 17.18 -2.57
CA THR A 79 -2.40 17.01 -3.39
C THR A 79 -2.91 15.60 -3.30
N GLY A 80 -4.16 15.36 -3.64
CA GLY A 80 -4.74 14.02 -3.68
C GLY A 80 -5.94 13.99 -4.62
N SER A 81 -6.31 12.78 -5.04
CA SER A 81 -7.51 12.53 -5.83
C SER A 81 -8.44 11.59 -5.07
N PRO A 82 -9.76 11.74 -5.22
CA PRO A 82 -10.70 10.79 -4.65
C PRO A 82 -10.44 9.37 -5.18
N THR A 83 -10.43 8.39 -4.27
CA THR A 83 -10.16 6.97 -4.59
C THR A 83 -11.06 6.47 -5.72
N GLY A 84 -12.36 6.74 -5.66
CA GLY A 84 -13.31 6.30 -6.68
C GLY A 84 -13.01 6.83 -8.09
N ARG A 85 -12.46 8.06 -8.20
CA ARG A 85 -12.02 8.62 -9.49
C ARG A 85 -10.84 7.85 -10.07
N MET A 86 -9.89 7.46 -9.22
CA MET A 86 -8.69 6.71 -9.67
C MET A 86 -9.05 5.28 -10.06
N VAL A 87 -9.96 4.63 -9.30
CA VAL A 87 -10.48 3.31 -9.65
C VAL A 87 -11.19 3.34 -11.01
N ALA A 88 -12.06 4.33 -11.24
CA ALA A 88 -12.74 4.51 -12.52
C ALA A 88 -11.74 4.78 -13.67
N LYS A 89 -10.69 5.57 -13.42
CA LYS A 89 -9.63 5.82 -14.41
C LYS A 89 -8.95 4.53 -14.86
N VAL A 90 -8.55 3.66 -13.91
CA VAL A 90 -7.92 2.37 -14.23
C VAL A 90 -8.88 1.45 -14.97
N ALA A 91 -10.15 1.39 -14.55
CA ALA A 91 -11.17 0.58 -15.23
C ALA A 91 -11.35 1.01 -16.70
N ASN A 92 -11.42 2.33 -16.95
CA ASN A 92 -11.52 2.88 -18.30
C ASN A 92 -10.25 2.59 -19.13
N LEU A 93 -9.06 2.76 -18.53
CA LEU A 93 -7.79 2.45 -19.19
C LEU A 93 -7.72 0.99 -19.63
N ILE A 94 -8.14 0.05 -18.79
CA ILE A 94 -8.15 -1.38 -19.11
C ILE A 94 -9.23 -1.70 -20.17
N SER A 95 -10.38 -1.04 -20.13
CA SER A 95 -11.42 -1.20 -21.13
C SER A 95 -10.98 -0.73 -22.52
N GLU A 96 -10.23 0.39 -22.58
CA GLU A 96 -9.70 0.95 -23.83
C GLU A 96 -8.46 0.18 -24.32
N PHE A 97 -7.61 -0.26 -23.41
CA PHE A 97 -6.36 -0.98 -23.66
C PHE A 97 -6.30 -2.29 -22.84
N PRO A 98 -6.97 -3.38 -23.29
CA PRO A 98 -7.06 -4.64 -22.53
C PRO A 98 -5.70 -5.25 -22.15
N GLN A 99 -4.63 -4.99 -22.93
CA GLN A 99 -3.27 -5.42 -22.62
C GLN A 99 -2.74 -4.82 -21.30
N ARG A 100 -3.32 -3.72 -20.81
CA ARG A 100 -2.96 -3.14 -19.49
C ARG A 100 -3.36 -4.03 -18.30
N MET A 101 -4.21 -5.05 -18.52
CA MET A 101 -4.50 -6.06 -17.51
C MET A 101 -3.23 -6.79 -17.05
N HIS A 102 -2.23 -6.96 -17.91
CA HIS A 102 -0.93 -7.53 -17.52
C HIS A 102 -0.25 -6.80 -16.36
N GLU A 103 -0.46 -5.49 -16.22
CA GLU A 103 0.10 -4.75 -15.09
C GLU A 103 -0.60 -5.10 -13.77
N MET A 104 -1.90 -5.42 -13.80
CA MET A 104 -2.63 -5.91 -12.62
C MET A 104 -2.13 -7.30 -12.20
N GLU A 105 -1.91 -8.19 -13.15
CA GLU A 105 -1.34 -9.52 -12.92
C GLU A 105 0.11 -9.42 -12.39
N ALA A 106 0.91 -8.52 -12.97
CA ALA A 106 2.26 -8.24 -12.49
C ALA A 106 2.25 -7.75 -11.04
N ILE A 107 1.38 -6.81 -10.68
CA ILE A 107 1.23 -6.32 -9.29
C ILE A 107 0.86 -7.46 -8.36
N ALA A 108 -0.04 -8.37 -8.75
CA ALA A 108 -0.41 -9.53 -7.94
C ALA A 108 0.78 -10.45 -7.68
N ASN A 109 1.59 -10.72 -8.70
CA ASN A 109 2.80 -11.55 -8.58
C ASN A 109 3.89 -10.86 -7.73
N ILE A 110 4.12 -9.56 -7.95
CA ILE A 110 5.04 -8.74 -7.18
C ILE A 110 4.62 -8.71 -5.69
N THR A 111 3.32 -8.59 -5.41
CA THR A 111 2.80 -8.62 -4.04
C THR A 111 3.09 -9.94 -3.35
N ARG A 112 2.89 -11.08 -4.03
CA ARG A 112 3.23 -12.40 -3.47
C ARG A 112 4.72 -12.55 -3.20
N ALA A 113 5.58 -12.08 -4.12
CA ALA A 113 7.03 -12.07 -3.91
C ALA A 113 7.44 -11.19 -2.73
N GLY A 114 6.85 -9.99 -2.62
CA GLY A 114 7.07 -9.07 -1.49
C GLY A 114 6.62 -9.67 -0.15
N LEU A 115 5.50 -10.38 -0.11
CA LEU A 115 5.05 -11.09 1.09
C LEU A 115 6.02 -12.20 1.49
N THR A 116 6.51 -12.97 0.52
CA THR A 116 7.51 -14.01 0.77
C THR A 116 8.80 -13.41 1.32
N ALA A 117 9.26 -12.31 0.74
CA ALA A 117 10.45 -11.60 1.21
C ALA A 117 10.26 -11.07 2.64
N LEU A 118 9.10 -10.45 2.92
CA LEU A 118 8.78 -9.90 4.24
C LEU A 118 8.74 -11.00 5.31
N SER A 119 8.07 -12.13 5.05
CA SER A 119 7.99 -13.26 5.97
C SER A 119 9.34 -13.91 6.22
N ALA A 120 10.28 -13.78 5.29
CA ALA A 120 11.66 -14.27 5.43
C ALA A 120 12.63 -13.22 6.04
N GLY A 121 12.16 -12.03 6.41
CA GLY A 121 13.01 -10.93 6.88
C GLY A 121 13.90 -10.30 5.80
N ASN A 122 13.68 -10.64 4.53
CA ASN A 122 14.46 -10.11 3.40
C ASN A 122 13.93 -8.72 3.00
N LEU A 123 14.46 -7.69 3.66
CA LEU A 123 14.05 -6.30 3.42
C LEU A 123 14.47 -5.79 2.04
N GLU A 124 15.60 -6.22 1.50
CA GLU A 124 16.05 -5.89 0.15
C GLU A 124 15.06 -6.44 -0.90
N GLY A 125 14.67 -7.70 -0.76
CA GLY A 125 13.66 -8.33 -1.63
C GLY A 125 12.31 -7.62 -1.56
N LEU A 126 11.90 -7.19 -0.38
CA LEU A 126 10.68 -6.37 -0.21
C LEU A 126 10.82 -5.00 -0.91
N GLY A 127 11.97 -4.35 -0.76
CA GLY A 127 12.27 -3.08 -1.42
C GLY A 127 12.24 -3.19 -2.94
N MET A 128 12.86 -4.24 -3.50
CA MET A 128 12.80 -4.53 -4.94
C MET A 128 11.35 -4.74 -5.42
N ALA A 129 10.53 -5.44 -4.66
CA ALA A 129 9.11 -5.63 -4.97
C ALA A 129 8.34 -4.28 -4.92
N MET A 130 8.66 -3.39 -3.97
CA MET A 130 8.09 -2.05 -3.92
C MET A 130 8.43 -1.24 -5.17
N ASP A 131 9.68 -1.24 -5.61
CA ASP A 131 10.11 -0.53 -6.80
C ASP A 131 9.43 -1.07 -8.07
N ALA A 132 9.39 -2.38 -8.24
CA ALA A 132 8.71 -3.02 -9.36
C ALA A 132 7.20 -2.70 -9.37
N CYS A 133 6.55 -2.71 -8.21
CA CYS A 133 5.15 -2.32 -8.08
C CYS A 133 4.91 -0.87 -8.51
N HIS A 134 5.82 0.06 -8.17
CA HIS A 134 5.71 1.46 -8.61
C HIS A 134 5.73 1.59 -10.13
N GLU A 135 6.58 0.83 -10.81
CA GLU A 135 6.65 0.88 -12.29
C GLU A 135 5.35 0.37 -12.94
N SER A 136 4.74 -0.71 -12.42
CA SER A 136 3.43 -1.15 -12.91
C SER A 136 2.33 -0.12 -12.63
N LEU A 137 2.34 0.53 -11.46
CA LEU A 137 1.40 1.61 -11.12
C LEU A 137 1.58 2.84 -12.02
N ARG A 138 2.81 3.16 -12.45
CA ARG A 138 3.07 4.21 -13.44
C ARG A 138 2.46 3.86 -14.79
N LYS A 139 2.60 2.63 -15.24
CA LYS A 139 2.00 2.13 -16.48
C LYS A 139 0.47 2.10 -16.44
N LEU A 140 -0.13 1.91 -15.25
CA LEU A 140 -1.57 2.09 -15.03
C LEU A 140 -1.98 3.57 -14.89
N GLU A 141 -1.05 4.50 -15.08
CA GLU A 141 -1.26 5.94 -15.08
C GLU A 141 -1.87 6.50 -13.78
N VAL A 142 -1.62 5.82 -12.66
CA VAL A 142 -2.06 6.29 -11.33
C VAL A 142 -1.00 7.11 -10.60
N SER A 143 0.23 7.15 -11.09
CA SER A 143 1.25 8.05 -10.55
C SER A 143 1.13 9.46 -11.13
N THR A 144 1.80 10.39 -10.49
CA THR A 144 1.92 11.78 -10.94
C THR A 144 3.40 12.18 -11.01
N LYS A 145 3.72 13.20 -11.82
CA LYS A 145 5.09 13.72 -11.93
C LYS A 145 5.69 14.09 -10.56
N LYS A 146 4.86 14.54 -9.60
CA LYS A 146 5.31 14.87 -8.26
C LYS A 146 5.61 13.62 -7.44
N LEU A 147 4.75 12.60 -7.48
CA LEU A 147 5.00 11.31 -6.83
C LEU A 147 6.24 10.64 -7.41
N ASP A 148 6.39 10.62 -8.73
CA ASP A 148 7.56 10.03 -9.41
C ASP A 148 8.85 10.70 -8.98
N ARG A 149 8.86 12.05 -8.87
CA ARG A 149 10.03 12.79 -8.37
C ARG A 149 10.36 12.44 -6.92
N MET A 150 9.35 12.33 -6.04
CA MET A 150 9.55 11.96 -4.64
C MET A 150 10.10 10.54 -4.51
N VAL A 151 9.53 9.58 -5.25
CA VAL A 151 10.00 8.20 -5.28
C VAL A 151 11.44 8.12 -5.80
N SER A 152 11.74 8.81 -6.91
CA SER A 152 13.10 8.84 -7.47
C SER A 152 14.13 9.47 -6.54
N ALA A 153 13.75 10.48 -5.77
CA ALA A 153 14.62 11.10 -4.76
C ALA A 153 14.86 10.20 -3.54
N ALA A 154 13.84 9.43 -3.13
CA ALA A 154 13.94 8.52 -1.98
C ALA A 154 14.75 7.25 -2.28
N ARG A 155 14.70 6.71 -3.50
CA ARG A 155 15.33 5.43 -3.89
C ARG A 155 16.81 5.30 -3.55
N PRO A 156 17.69 6.29 -3.79
CA PRO A 156 19.12 6.16 -3.44
C PRO A 156 19.41 6.01 -1.94
N HIS A 157 18.43 6.30 -1.08
CA HIS A 157 18.53 6.29 0.38
C HIS A 157 17.59 5.26 1.04
N SER A 158 16.95 4.40 0.22
CA SER A 158 15.99 3.40 0.68
C SER A 158 16.26 2.04 0.04
N LEU A 159 15.68 1.01 0.61
CA LEU A 159 15.69 -0.35 0.04
C LEU A 159 14.70 -0.44 -1.13
N GLY A 160 13.68 0.42 -1.15
CA GLY A 160 12.70 0.56 -2.22
C GLY A 160 11.63 1.58 -1.88
N ALA A 161 11.00 2.15 -2.92
CA ALA A 161 9.99 3.19 -2.77
C ALA A 161 8.90 3.13 -3.84
N LYS A 162 7.66 3.40 -3.43
CA LYS A 162 6.50 3.37 -4.32
C LYS A 162 5.43 4.37 -3.87
N LEU A 163 4.53 4.72 -4.79
CA LEU A 163 3.30 5.38 -4.39
C LEU A 163 2.44 4.45 -3.50
N THR A 164 1.65 5.04 -2.62
CA THR A 164 0.69 4.32 -1.78
C THR A 164 -0.69 4.96 -1.84
N GLY A 165 -1.75 4.16 -1.62
CA GLY A 165 -3.13 4.55 -1.84
C GLY A 165 -3.52 4.49 -3.32
N ALA A 166 -4.60 5.17 -3.68
CA ALA A 166 -5.19 5.10 -5.02
C ALA A 166 -4.38 5.81 -6.11
N GLY A 167 -3.41 6.65 -5.74
CA GLY A 167 -2.66 7.48 -6.70
C GLY A 167 -3.37 8.78 -7.06
N GLY A 168 -2.97 9.39 -8.18
CA GLY A 168 -3.47 10.72 -8.58
C GLY A 168 -2.99 11.86 -7.68
N GLY A 169 -1.85 11.69 -7.01
CA GLY A 169 -1.33 12.48 -5.90
C GLY A 169 -1.34 11.66 -4.61
N GLY A 170 -1.49 12.31 -3.47
CA GLY A 170 -1.52 11.62 -2.17
C GLY A 170 -0.11 11.34 -1.64
N ARG A 171 0.21 10.08 -1.40
CA ARG A 171 1.41 9.69 -0.68
C ARG A 171 2.27 8.69 -1.45
N MET A 172 3.55 8.71 -1.15
CA MET A 172 4.47 7.61 -1.44
C MET A 172 4.94 6.99 -0.12
N VAL A 173 5.53 5.81 -0.18
CA VAL A 173 6.17 5.12 0.94
C VAL A 173 7.53 4.61 0.50
N ALA A 174 8.53 4.78 1.35
CA ALA A 174 9.87 4.21 1.19
C ALA A 174 10.19 3.31 2.39
N LEU A 175 10.78 2.15 2.12
CA LEU A 175 11.33 1.24 3.12
C LEU A 175 12.82 1.55 3.28
N THR A 176 13.29 1.80 4.51
CA THR A 176 14.67 2.21 4.75
C THR A 176 15.16 1.83 6.14
N GLN A 177 16.47 1.83 6.31
CA GLN A 177 17.18 1.79 7.61
C GLN A 177 17.73 3.17 8.01
N ASP A 178 17.65 4.17 7.09
CA ASP A 178 18.04 5.56 7.36
C ASP A 178 16.85 6.51 7.05
N PRO A 179 15.89 6.62 7.98
CA PRO A 179 14.70 7.43 7.75
C PRO A 179 14.98 8.92 7.65
N ALA A 180 16.08 9.39 8.22
CA ALA A 180 16.46 10.81 8.17
C ALA A 180 16.81 11.25 6.74
N ARG A 181 17.69 10.49 6.07
CA ARG A 181 18.08 10.78 4.68
C ARG A 181 16.92 10.68 3.70
N VAL A 182 16.04 9.69 3.87
CA VAL A 182 14.84 9.58 3.04
C VAL A 182 13.91 10.77 3.26
N SER A 183 13.73 11.21 4.51
CA SER A 183 12.92 12.38 4.81
C SER A 183 13.47 13.64 4.17
N GLU A 184 14.76 13.91 4.29
CA GLU A 184 15.44 15.03 3.64
C GLU A 184 15.25 14.99 2.11
N ALA A 185 15.45 13.82 1.49
CA ALA A 185 15.25 13.66 0.05
C ALA A 185 13.80 13.97 -0.38
N ILE A 186 12.81 13.57 0.42
CA ILE A 186 11.40 13.91 0.18
C ILE A 186 11.16 15.41 0.32
N GLU A 187 11.69 16.06 1.35
CA GLU A 187 11.55 17.51 1.60
C GLU A 187 12.12 18.35 0.46
N ILE A 188 13.29 18.00 -0.06
CA ILE A 188 13.92 18.66 -1.21
C ILE A 188 12.98 18.66 -2.43
N THR A 189 12.12 17.65 -2.59
CA THR A 189 11.12 17.63 -3.67
C THR A 189 9.84 18.42 -3.35
N GLY A 190 9.76 19.05 -2.17
CA GLY A 190 8.57 19.75 -1.69
C GLY A 190 7.48 18.80 -1.18
N GLY A 191 7.85 17.57 -0.78
CA GLY A 191 6.99 16.64 -0.05
C GLY A 191 7.06 16.88 1.46
N ARG A 192 6.12 16.29 2.20
CA ARG A 192 6.09 16.32 3.67
C ARG A 192 6.29 14.90 4.19
N PRO A 193 7.43 14.57 4.82
CA PRO A 193 7.71 13.24 5.32
C PRO A 193 7.00 12.96 6.65
N LEU A 194 6.68 11.68 6.89
CA LEU A 194 6.26 11.13 8.16
C LEU A 194 6.95 9.77 8.34
N GLN A 195 7.65 9.59 9.44
CA GLN A 195 8.39 8.37 9.76
C GLN A 195 7.60 7.46 10.70
N THR A 196 7.63 6.15 10.46
CA THR A 196 7.11 5.14 11.39
C THR A 196 7.93 3.86 11.27
N LYS A 197 8.02 3.09 12.36
CA LYS A 197 8.64 1.76 12.29
C LYS A 197 7.71 0.77 11.58
N LEU A 198 8.32 -0.16 10.84
CA LEU A 198 7.60 -1.29 10.28
C LEU A 198 7.04 -2.14 11.43
N GLY A 199 5.79 -2.59 11.30
CA GLY A 199 5.17 -3.46 12.31
C GLY A 199 4.67 -2.74 13.57
N SER A 200 4.42 -1.44 13.52
CA SER A 200 3.85 -0.70 14.66
C SER A 200 2.57 -1.34 15.19
N LYS A 201 2.35 -1.26 16.51
CA LYS A 201 1.17 -1.83 17.18
C LYS A 201 -0.11 -1.12 16.74
N GLY A 202 -1.20 -1.86 16.68
CA GLY A 202 -2.54 -1.33 16.45
C GLY A 202 -3.16 -0.70 17.71
N VAL A 203 -4.49 -0.64 17.75
CA VAL A 203 -5.24 -0.13 18.90
C VAL A 203 -4.92 -0.94 20.14
N ILE A 204 -4.58 -0.25 21.24
CA ILE A 204 -4.36 -0.84 22.55
C ILE A 204 -5.48 -0.34 23.47
N ILE A 205 -6.15 -1.28 24.14
CA ILE A 205 -7.07 -0.96 25.23
C ILE A 205 -6.22 -0.85 26.50
N LEU A 206 -6.23 0.31 27.13
CA LEU A 206 -5.50 0.60 28.38
C LEU A 206 -6.30 0.13 29.57
#